data_40b96ba88ae3386511a570a913e78725
#
_entry.id   40b96ba88ae3386511a570a913e78725
#
_cell.length_a   1.000
_cell.length_b   1.000
_cell.length_c   1.000
_cell.angle_alpha   90.00
_cell.angle_beta   90.00
_cell.angle_gamma   90.00
#
_symmetry.space_group_name_H-M   'P 1'
#
loop_
_entity.id
_entity.type
_entity.pdbx_description
1 polymer ?
#
loop_
_entity_poly.entity_id
_entity_poly.type
_entity_poly.pdbx_seq_one_letter_code
_entity_poly.pdbx_strand_id
1 'polypeptide(L)'
;ISCSLVGSEMCIRDRAEPVWTFFRGALLQETKHMDIREAMRQTEEHFQLTDPDMLPLPSYSTFRRRVLEDIPPQVLCLGIYGEKALKDEFVPFVRRDYNPMSSNEWWVADNHTFDVLTLGPDGNKHRLYLTAFIDARSGIFTGWHVTETPSAYAVLLALRRGILERGIPENILTDNGSDFCAWDVGGRGHRKKNAEAEANRPPTIMEHLGIGFHTALPRNAQAKPVERKFLDVKGQFSRLWATYTGGNVTEKPECLKKVLKKGHVPTDAEFIEAVDTLIRGFYNMQPYSGPVAADRKYIREDVYAMRMGELRKPATPEDLRLMMMRTTRPQTVGQRGVKVKVGGVYLEYFTQDFLWEWQKKKVYVRYDPDHLEKCYVYDTDGNRFICELPLDQRLTMEWGATGEEVAEAARYVRQYTKRTKEATEAARVPGLDQQALMENRLAVARQRMDGYTPVSYTHLRA
;
A
#
# COMPACT_ATOMS: atom_id res chain seq x y z
N ILE A 1 43.48 40.53 55.45
CA ILE A 1 43.74 39.24 54.72
C ILE A 1 42.44 38.64 54.15
N SER A 2 41.59 39.41 53.53
CA SER A 2 40.37 38.85 52.96
C SER A 2 39.95 39.39 51.57
N CYS A 3 40.86 40.12 50.90
CA CYS A 3 40.54 40.70 49.57
C CYS A 3 41.12 39.91 48.39
N SER A 4 41.90 38.84 48.56
CA SER A 4 42.51 38.15 47.45
C SER A 4 41.76 36.94 46.97
N LEU A 5 40.78 36.43 47.73
CA LEU A 5 40.00 35.24 47.35
C LEU A 5 38.78 35.58 46.48
N VAL A 6 38.14 36.75 46.68
CA VAL A 6 36.95 37.15 45.91
C VAL A 6 37.30 37.54 44.46
N GLY A 7 38.52 38.09 44.25
CA GLY A 7 39.01 38.43 42.91
C GLY A 7 39.33 37.23 42.03
N SER A 8 39.81 36.13 42.65
CA SER A 8 40.17 34.91 41.90
C SER A 8 38.94 34.10 41.45
N GLU A 9 37.87 34.05 42.24
CA GLU A 9 36.63 33.38 41.86
C GLU A 9 35.85 34.13 40.79
N MET A 10 35.86 35.46 40.83
CA MET A 10 35.23 36.27 39.78
C MET A 10 35.99 36.20 38.45
N CYS A 11 37.35 36.24 38.48
CA CYS A 11 38.15 36.02 37.26
C CYS A 11 38.04 34.61 36.66
N ILE A 12 37.89 33.60 37.50
CA ILE A 12 37.67 32.21 37.03
C ILE A 12 36.28 32.06 36.43
N ARG A 13 35.25 32.71 36.95
CA ARG A 13 33.89 32.72 36.37
C ARG A 13 33.85 33.44 35.02
N ASP A 14 34.50 34.60 34.90
CA ASP A 14 34.51 35.38 33.65
C ASP A 14 35.28 34.66 32.52
N ARG A 15 36.36 33.94 32.84
CA ARG A 15 37.09 33.09 31.86
C ARG A 15 36.31 31.84 31.45
N ALA A 16 35.46 31.30 32.30
CA ALA A 16 34.73 30.07 32.01
C ALA A 16 33.55 30.28 31.07
N GLU A 17 33.00 31.48 30.95
CA GLU A 17 31.77 31.71 30.16
C GLU A 17 32.01 31.76 28.64
N PRO A 18 33.05 32.39 28.08
CA PRO A 18 33.37 32.29 26.66
C PRO A 18 33.68 30.87 26.23
N VAL A 19 34.46 30.16 27.03
CA VAL A 19 34.80 28.73 26.80
C VAL A 19 33.55 27.87 26.81
N TRP A 20 32.65 28.06 27.75
CA TRP A 20 31.38 27.34 27.82
C TRP A 20 30.47 27.65 26.66
N THR A 21 30.36 28.91 26.25
CA THR A 21 29.53 29.34 25.14
C THR A 21 29.98 28.69 23.82
N PHE A 22 31.31 28.71 23.56
CA PHE A 22 31.85 28.06 22.37
C PHE A 22 31.66 26.54 22.44
N PHE A 23 32.00 25.88 23.54
CA PHE A 23 31.82 24.45 23.74
C PHE A 23 30.37 24.03 23.52
N ARG A 24 29.41 24.76 24.11
CA ARG A 24 27.98 24.48 23.93
C ARG A 24 27.56 24.61 22.45
N GLY A 25 28.05 25.67 21.78
CA GLY A 25 27.83 25.85 20.35
C GLY A 25 28.41 24.70 19.50
N ALA A 26 29.62 24.24 19.81
CA ALA A 26 30.25 23.12 19.14
C ALA A 26 29.49 21.80 19.39
N LEU A 27 29.09 21.55 20.64
CA LEU A 27 28.34 20.33 21.02
C LEU A 27 26.97 20.23 20.34
N LEU A 28 26.29 21.36 20.17
CA LEU A 28 24.93 21.44 19.60
C LEU A 28 24.90 21.69 18.08
N GLN A 29 26.04 21.54 17.40
CA GLN A 29 26.06 21.59 15.93
C GLN A 29 25.23 20.43 15.35
N GLU A 30 24.55 20.66 14.24
CA GLU A 30 23.75 19.64 13.52
C GLU A 30 24.61 18.50 12.92
N THR A 31 25.82 18.32 13.40
CA THR A 31 26.70 17.19 13.04
C THR A 31 26.31 15.99 13.88
N LYS A 32 25.84 14.94 13.22
CA LYS A 32 25.43 13.70 13.88
C LYS A 32 26.50 13.16 14.83
N HIS A 33 26.11 12.98 16.08
CA HIS A 33 26.90 12.31 17.11
C HIS A 33 28.14 13.05 17.61
N MET A 34 28.13 14.37 17.73
CA MET A 34 29.14 15.09 18.46
C MET A 34 29.17 14.62 19.92
N ASP A 35 30.30 14.11 20.40
CA ASP A 35 30.45 13.76 21.81
C ASP A 35 31.14 14.91 22.59
N ILE A 36 31.06 14.86 23.93
CA ILE A 36 31.65 15.87 24.81
C ILE A 36 33.14 15.99 24.59
N ARG A 37 33.86 14.91 24.35
CA ARG A 37 35.34 14.94 24.18
C ARG A 37 35.71 15.62 22.87
N GLU A 38 34.99 15.34 21.81
CA GLU A 38 35.21 15.98 20.51
C GLU A 38 34.89 17.48 20.56
N ALA A 39 33.77 17.88 21.20
CA ALA A 39 33.44 19.28 21.41
C ALA A 39 34.49 19.99 22.26
N MET A 40 35.06 19.33 23.28
CA MET A 40 36.18 19.86 24.07
C MET A 40 37.43 20.08 23.22
N ARG A 41 37.79 19.11 22.37
CA ARG A 41 38.94 19.22 21.48
C ARG A 41 38.78 20.40 20.52
N GLN A 42 37.63 20.56 19.91
CA GLN A 42 37.35 21.70 19.04
C GLN A 42 37.38 23.02 19.80
N THR A 43 36.96 23.04 21.04
CA THR A 43 37.04 24.20 21.90
C THR A 43 38.50 24.57 22.22
N GLU A 44 39.33 23.57 22.53
CA GLU A 44 40.75 23.77 22.78
C GLU A 44 41.46 24.31 21.53
N GLU A 45 41.25 23.70 20.38
CA GLU A 45 41.80 24.13 19.10
C GLU A 45 41.40 25.59 18.77
N HIS A 46 40.12 25.94 19.00
CA HIS A 46 39.63 27.32 18.79
C HIS A 46 40.38 28.33 19.67
N PHE A 47 40.44 28.10 20.97
CA PHE A 47 41.10 29.03 21.90
C PHE A 47 42.62 29.04 21.77
N GLN A 48 43.23 27.93 21.33
CA GLN A 48 44.65 27.93 20.97
C GLN A 48 44.99 28.92 19.86
N LEU A 49 44.07 29.14 18.93
CA LEU A 49 44.26 30.05 17.80
C LEU A 49 43.78 31.49 18.08
N THR A 50 42.76 31.66 18.90
CA THR A 50 42.09 32.96 19.08
C THR A 50 42.43 33.67 20.37
N ASP A 51 42.57 32.94 21.49
CA ASP A 51 42.89 33.47 22.81
C ASP A 51 43.55 32.42 23.72
N PRO A 52 44.87 32.20 23.57
CA PRO A 52 45.60 31.19 24.36
C PRO A 52 45.50 31.35 25.86
N ASP A 53 45.18 32.56 26.36
CA ASP A 53 45.08 32.81 27.81
C ASP A 53 43.83 32.13 28.43
N MET A 54 42.92 31.66 27.64
CA MET A 54 41.80 30.84 28.09
C MET A 54 42.15 29.36 28.37
N LEU A 55 43.36 28.95 28.03
CA LEU A 55 43.86 27.59 28.30
C LEU A 55 44.61 27.51 29.63
N PRO A 56 44.63 26.35 30.31
CA PRO A 56 43.99 25.10 29.92
C PRO A 56 42.49 25.08 30.15
N LEU A 57 41.76 24.28 29.34
CA LEU A 57 40.32 24.08 29.50
C LEU A 57 39.99 23.38 30.84
N PRO A 58 38.75 23.58 31.35
CA PRO A 58 38.23 22.79 32.48
C PRO A 58 38.25 21.26 32.17
N SER A 59 38.22 20.46 33.23
CA SER A 59 38.22 18.99 33.08
C SER A 59 36.94 18.47 32.40
N TYR A 60 37.03 17.28 31.78
CA TYR A 60 35.89 16.56 31.22
C TYR A 60 34.70 16.42 32.19
N SER A 61 35.00 16.14 33.46
CA SER A 61 33.96 16.04 34.50
C SER A 61 33.20 17.37 34.72
N THR A 62 33.91 18.49 34.61
CA THR A 62 33.31 19.82 34.70
C THR A 62 32.37 20.10 33.51
N PHE A 63 32.83 19.85 32.29
CA PHE A 63 31.98 20.01 31.10
C PHE A 63 30.76 19.08 31.13
N ARG A 64 30.95 17.80 31.47
CA ARG A 64 29.86 16.84 31.60
C ARG A 64 28.81 17.28 32.63
N ARG A 65 29.22 17.78 33.78
CA ARG A 65 28.32 18.29 34.80
C ARG A 65 27.54 19.48 34.29
N ARG A 66 28.19 20.50 33.68
CA ARG A 66 27.52 21.65 33.10
C ARG A 66 26.58 21.29 31.96
N VAL A 67 26.91 20.34 31.11
CA VAL A 67 26.01 19.81 30.08
C VAL A 67 24.69 19.30 30.69
N LEU A 68 24.77 18.55 31.79
CA LEU A 68 23.61 18.00 32.48
C LEU A 68 22.81 19.03 33.28
N GLU A 69 23.47 20.08 33.79
CA GLU A 69 22.86 21.15 34.63
C GLU A 69 22.28 22.26 33.76
N ASP A 70 23.01 22.71 32.73
CA ASP A 70 22.70 23.95 31.99
C ASP A 70 21.94 23.69 30.67
N ILE A 71 22.02 22.48 30.08
CA ILE A 71 21.36 22.17 28.81
C ILE A 71 20.16 21.26 29.03
N PRO A 72 18.95 21.71 28.70
CA PRO A 72 17.76 20.85 28.78
C PRO A 72 17.95 19.57 27.94
N PRO A 73 17.55 18.38 28.44
CA PRO A 73 17.74 17.12 27.74
C PRO A 73 17.16 17.10 26.30
N GLN A 74 16.05 17.83 26.07
CA GLN A 74 15.42 17.96 24.76
C GLN A 74 16.32 18.72 23.76
N VAL A 75 16.99 19.78 24.23
CA VAL A 75 17.90 20.58 23.41
C VAL A 75 19.14 19.76 23.06
N LEU A 76 19.65 19.04 24.05
CA LEU A 76 20.79 18.13 23.85
C LEU A 76 20.45 17.00 22.86
N CYS A 77 19.27 16.39 23.00
CA CYS A 77 18.81 15.36 22.09
C CYS A 77 18.67 15.89 20.64
N LEU A 78 18.05 17.05 20.46
CA LEU A 78 17.91 17.65 19.14
C LEU A 78 19.27 17.97 18.51
N GLY A 79 20.20 18.61 19.28
CA GLY A 79 21.49 19.05 18.79
C GLY A 79 22.41 17.88 18.41
N ILE A 80 22.40 16.78 19.17
CA ILE A 80 23.28 15.63 18.93
C ILE A 80 22.65 14.59 17.98
N TYR A 81 21.36 14.25 18.19
CA TYR A 81 20.72 13.11 17.52
C TYR A 81 19.69 13.53 16.45
N GLY A 82 19.33 14.83 16.42
CA GLY A 82 18.43 15.40 15.43
C GLY A 82 16.95 15.22 15.73
N GLU A 83 16.13 15.73 14.82
CA GLU A 83 14.67 15.86 14.98
C GLU A 83 13.95 14.52 15.18
N LYS A 84 14.47 13.45 14.56
CA LYS A 84 13.85 12.11 14.70
C LYS A 84 13.95 11.62 16.14
N ALA A 85 15.14 11.67 16.73
CA ALA A 85 15.38 11.25 18.11
C ALA A 85 14.56 12.10 19.09
N LEU A 86 14.51 13.43 18.86
CA LEU A 86 13.66 14.32 19.65
C LEU A 86 12.18 13.91 19.61
N LYS A 87 11.66 13.56 18.42
CA LYS A 87 10.28 13.11 18.28
C LYS A 87 10.02 11.77 18.95
N ASP A 88 10.99 10.87 18.88
CA ASP A 88 10.84 9.53 19.45
C ASP A 88 10.93 9.52 20.99
N GLU A 89 11.71 10.44 21.61
CA GLU A 89 11.97 10.43 23.05
C GLU A 89 11.25 11.51 23.87
N PHE A 90 11.08 12.71 23.30
CA PHE A 90 10.66 13.88 24.07
C PHE A 90 9.36 14.52 23.63
N VAL A 91 9.01 14.42 22.34
CA VAL A 91 7.79 15.10 21.87
C VAL A 91 6.54 14.33 22.33
N PRO A 92 5.58 15.01 22.97
CA PRO A 92 4.32 14.38 23.34
C PRO A 92 3.61 13.82 22.10
N PHE A 93 3.12 12.60 22.21
CA PHE A 93 2.41 11.92 21.14
C PHE A 93 0.94 11.70 21.48
N VAL A 94 0.09 11.65 20.45
CA VAL A 94 -1.34 11.39 20.59
C VAL A 94 -1.55 9.93 20.93
N ARG A 95 -2.13 9.64 22.09
CA ARG A 95 -2.55 8.29 22.49
C ARG A 95 -3.94 8.01 21.95
N ARG A 96 -4.12 6.84 21.36
CA ARG A 96 -5.45 6.34 20.99
C ARG A 96 -6.12 5.74 22.22
N ASP A 97 -7.39 6.05 22.42
CA ASP A 97 -8.19 5.40 23.46
C ASP A 97 -8.80 4.10 22.90
N TYR A 98 -8.44 2.98 23.53
CA TYR A 98 -8.92 1.67 23.16
C TYR A 98 -10.12 1.21 24.02
N ASN A 99 -10.51 1.96 25.06
CA ASN A 99 -11.60 1.56 25.94
C ASN A 99 -12.95 1.50 25.23
N PRO A 100 -13.35 2.49 24.40
CA PRO A 100 -14.62 2.44 23.68
C PRO A 100 -14.59 1.52 22.45
N MET A 101 -13.39 1.10 21.98
CA MET A 101 -13.22 0.34 20.75
C MET A 101 -13.77 -1.09 20.92
N SER A 102 -14.52 -1.55 19.94
CA SER A 102 -14.98 -2.93 19.82
C SER A 102 -14.02 -3.77 18.98
N SER A 103 -14.08 -5.10 19.12
CA SER A 103 -13.43 -6.01 18.18
C SER A 103 -14.11 -5.91 16.80
N ASN A 104 -13.35 -6.06 15.72
CA ASN A 104 -13.76 -5.84 14.33
C ASN A 104 -14.07 -4.38 13.96
N GLU A 105 -13.95 -3.43 14.86
CA GLU A 105 -14.08 -2.03 14.52
C GLU A 105 -12.87 -1.53 13.70
N TRP A 106 -11.66 -1.92 14.10
CA TRP A 106 -10.42 -1.57 13.41
C TRP A 106 -9.51 -2.77 13.26
N TRP A 107 -9.19 -3.11 12.01
CA TRP A 107 -8.06 -3.99 11.71
C TRP A 107 -6.86 -3.17 11.26
N VAL A 108 -5.68 -3.56 11.73
CA VAL A 108 -4.40 -2.95 11.29
C VAL A 108 -3.66 -3.98 10.47
N ALA A 109 -3.19 -3.58 9.29
CA ALA A 109 -2.48 -4.48 8.39
C ALA A 109 -1.08 -3.98 8.07
N ASP A 110 -0.16 -4.94 7.91
CA ASP A 110 1.22 -4.68 7.49
C ASP A 110 1.87 -5.95 6.92
N ASN A 111 3.01 -5.77 6.26
CA ASN A 111 3.85 -6.85 5.76
C ASN A 111 5.09 -7.03 6.67
N HIS A 112 5.44 -8.27 6.93
CA HIS A 112 6.63 -8.64 7.70
C HIS A 112 7.48 -9.65 6.94
N THR A 113 8.79 -9.40 6.85
CA THR A 113 9.75 -10.37 6.30
C THR A 113 10.22 -11.30 7.40
N PHE A 114 10.06 -12.60 7.24
CA PHE A 114 10.62 -13.55 8.17
C PHE A 114 12.15 -13.59 8.07
N ASP A 115 12.82 -13.54 9.23
CA ASP A 115 14.26 -13.70 9.32
C ASP A 115 14.68 -15.18 9.34
N VAL A 116 14.07 -16.01 8.50
CA VAL A 116 14.28 -17.45 8.37
C VAL A 116 14.48 -17.80 6.91
N LEU A 117 15.43 -18.66 6.59
CA LEU A 117 15.57 -19.21 5.24
C LEU A 117 14.78 -20.49 5.11
N THR A 118 13.98 -20.56 4.06
CA THR A 118 13.20 -21.73 3.64
C THR A 118 13.67 -22.23 2.27
N LEU A 119 13.26 -23.41 1.88
CA LEU A 119 13.57 -24.03 0.61
C LEU A 119 12.33 -23.97 -0.29
N GLY A 120 12.43 -23.20 -1.37
CA GLY A 120 11.38 -23.10 -2.37
C GLY A 120 11.22 -24.35 -3.23
N PRO A 121 10.14 -24.42 -4.02
CA PRO A 121 9.90 -25.54 -4.95
C PRO A 121 10.99 -25.71 -6.00
N ASP A 122 11.71 -24.64 -6.33
CA ASP A 122 12.83 -24.60 -7.27
C ASP A 122 14.18 -25.05 -6.64
N GLY A 123 14.18 -25.40 -5.35
CA GLY A 123 15.37 -25.78 -4.60
C GLY A 123 16.23 -24.59 -4.13
N ASN A 124 15.81 -23.36 -4.41
CA ASN A 124 16.50 -22.16 -3.95
C ASN A 124 16.09 -21.78 -2.53
N LYS A 125 17.03 -21.18 -1.80
CA LYS A 125 16.81 -20.71 -0.43
C LYS A 125 16.41 -19.25 -0.47
N HIS A 126 15.27 -18.92 0.15
CA HIS A 126 14.76 -17.57 0.20
C HIS A 126 14.12 -17.26 1.57
N ARG A 127 13.66 -16.04 1.74
CA ARG A 127 12.84 -15.61 2.89
C ARG A 127 11.42 -15.43 2.44
N LEU A 128 10.48 -15.84 3.28
CA LEU A 128 9.06 -15.59 3.06
C LEU A 128 8.59 -14.31 3.73
N TYR A 129 7.47 -13.80 3.25
CA TYR A 129 6.80 -12.60 3.76
C TYR A 129 5.44 -12.98 4.34
N LEU A 130 5.13 -12.39 5.47
CA LEU A 130 3.82 -12.47 6.12
C LEU A 130 3.05 -11.19 5.82
N THR A 131 1.93 -11.29 5.14
CA THR A 131 0.91 -10.23 5.12
C THR A 131 -0.12 -10.57 6.16
N ALA A 132 -0.37 -9.68 7.13
CA ALA A 132 -1.27 -9.96 8.24
C ALA A 132 -2.19 -8.81 8.59
N PHE A 133 -3.39 -9.16 9.02
CA PHE A 133 -4.38 -8.27 9.62
C PHE A 133 -4.53 -8.62 11.10
N ILE A 134 -4.53 -7.60 11.93
CA ILE A 134 -4.62 -7.72 13.39
C ILE A 134 -5.77 -6.86 13.87
N ASP A 135 -6.64 -7.43 14.70
CA ASP A 135 -7.67 -6.66 15.39
C ASP A 135 -7.03 -5.70 16.40
N ALA A 136 -7.29 -4.41 16.25
CA ALA A 136 -6.66 -3.38 17.07
C ALA A 136 -7.05 -3.48 18.55
N ARG A 137 -8.29 -3.96 18.86
CA ARG A 137 -8.80 -4.04 20.22
C ARG A 137 -8.21 -5.19 21.00
N SER A 138 -8.25 -6.40 20.45
CA SER A 138 -7.81 -7.64 21.12
C SER A 138 -6.34 -7.98 20.85
N GLY A 139 -5.82 -7.55 19.71
CA GLY A 139 -4.47 -7.87 19.26
C GLY A 139 -4.31 -9.28 18.70
N ILE A 140 -5.41 -9.96 18.33
CA ILE A 140 -5.34 -11.24 17.60
C ILE A 140 -5.01 -11.01 16.13
N PHE A 141 -4.37 -11.99 15.50
CA PHE A 141 -4.31 -12.07 14.05
C PHE A 141 -5.68 -12.55 13.55
N THR A 142 -6.34 -11.70 12.78
CA THR A 142 -7.65 -12.00 12.19
C THR A 142 -7.52 -12.69 10.84
N GLY A 143 -6.53 -12.29 10.02
CA GLY A 143 -6.24 -12.90 8.74
C GLY A 143 -4.77 -12.76 8.37
N TRP A 144 -4.22 -13.76 7.68
CA TRP A 144 -2.82 -13.76 7.26
C TRP A 144 -2.60 -14.62 6.03
N HIS A 145 -1.53 -14.29 5.29
CA HIS A 145 -1.07 -15.07 4.16
C HIS A 145 0.46 -14.97 4.05
N VAL A 146 1.12 -16.08 3.70
CA VAL A 146 2.57 -16.18 3.56
C VAL A 146 2.93 -16.36 2.10
N THR A 147 3.84 -15.54 1.59
CA THR A 147 4.26 -15.55 0.17
C THR A 147 5.75 -15.32 0.02
N GLU A 148 6.30 -15.61 -1.15
CA GLU A 148 7.69 -15.27 -1.50
C GLU A 148 7.91 -13.76 -1.69
N THR A 149 6.89 -13.04 -2.15
CA THR A 149 6.95 -11.59 -2.39
C THR A 149 5.66 -10.93 -1.97
N PRO A 150 5.72 -9.74 -1.31
CA PRO A 150 4.55 -8.96 -1.02
C PRO A 150 3.80 -8.59 -2.31
N SER A 151 2.48 -8.68 -2.28
CA SER A 151 1.66 -8.35 -3.43
C SER A 151 0.23 -7.98 -3.02
N ALA A 152 -0.48 -7.23 -3.87
CA ALA A 152 -1.89 -6.95 -3.67
C ALA A 152 -2.73 -8.23 -3.54
N TYR A 153 -2.34 -9.30 -4.24
CA TYR A 153 -3.01 -10.61 -4.15
C TYR A 153 -2.82 -11.25 -2.77
N ALA A 154 -1.62 -11.18 -2.19
CA ALA A 154 -1.37 -11.64 -0.83
C ALA A 154 -2.23 -10.89 0.20
N VAL A 155 -2.41 -9.58 0.01
CA VAL A 155 -3.29 -8.75 0.85
C VAL A 155 -4.74 -9.24 0.75
N LEU A 156 -5.23 -9.51 -0.46
CA LEU A 156 -6.60 -9.99 -0.67
C LEU A 156 -6.81 -11.38 -0.06
N LEU A 157 -5.86 -12.30 -0.19
CA LEU A 157 -5.93 -13.63 0.42
C LEU A 157 -5.92 -13.57 1.94
N ALA A 158 -5.07 -12.74 2.53
CA ALA A 158 -5.03 -12.52 3.97
C ALA A 158 -6.34 -11.89 4.48
N LEU A 159 -6.87 -10.90 3.78
CA LEU A 159 -8.14 -10.26 4.10
C LEU A 159 -9.32 -11.25 3.99
N ARG A 160 -9.38 -12.01 2.90
CA ARG A 160 -10.41 -13.02 2.67
C ARG A 160 -10.43 -14.06 3.78
N ARG A 161 -9.27 -14.57 4.18
CA ARG A 161 -9.15 -15.49 5.31
C ARG A 161 -9.71 -14.89 6.59
N GLY A 162 -9.33 -13.65 6.89
CA GLY A 162 -9.83 -12.94 8.06
C GLY A 162 -11.34 -12.77 8.04
N ILE A 163 -11.90 -12.35 6.92
CA ILE A 163 -13.35 -12.14 6.78
C ILE A 163 -14.13 -13.46 6.89
N LEU A 164 -13.63 -14.55 6.34
CA LEU A 164 -14.25 -15.87 6.48
C LEU A 164 -14.35 -16.32 7.92
N GLU A 165 -13.31 -16.11 8.72
CA GLU A 165 -13.23 -16.58 10.10
C GLU A 165 -13.87 -15.61 11.09
N ARG A 166 -13.74 -14.31 10.85
CA ARG A 166 -14.02 -13.23 11.81
C ARG A 166 -15.15 -12.28 11.39
N GLY A 167 -15.57 -12.31 10.12
CA GLY A 167 -16.52 -11.35 9.55
C GLY A 167 -15.84 -10.11 8.99
N ILE A 168 -16.63 -9.25 8.37
CA ILE A 168 -16.16 -8.01 7.71
C ILE A 168 -15.86 -6.95 8.80
N PRO A 169 -14.65 -6.38 8.87
CA PRO A 169 -14.34 -5.28 9.78
C PRO A 169 -14.99 -3.97 9.33
N GLU A 170 -15.17 -3.02 10.23
CA GLU A 170 -15.65 -1.68 9.86
C GLU A 170 -14.57 -0.84 9.18
N ASN A 171 -13.35 -0.88 9.72
CA ASN A 171 -12.25 -0.07 9.24
C ASN A 171 -10.95 -0.88 9.13
N ILE A 172 -10.11 -0.51 8.17
CA ILE A 172 -8.76 -1.05 8.02
C ILE A 172 -7.77 0.10 7.98
N LEU A 173 -6.71 0.00 8.81
CA LEU A 173 -5.57 0.90 8.83
C LEU A 173 -4.34 0.19 8.28
N THR A 174 -3.71 0.75 7.24
CA THR A 174 -2.48 0.22 6.64
C THR A 174 -1.38 1.27 6.63
N ASP A 175 -0.18 0.88 6.18
CA ASP A 175 0.80 1.87 5.71
C ASP A 175 0.45 2.36 4.28
N ASN A 176 1.32 3.22 3.74
CA ASN A 176 1.24 3.65 2.35
C ASN A 176 1.96 2.66 1.41
N GLY A 177 2.10 1.40 1.79
CA GLY A 177 2.71 0.35 0.98
C GLY A 177 2.00 0.20 -0.36
N SER A 178 2.78 -0.07 -1.40
CA SER A 178 2.27 -0.21 -2.75
C SER A 178 1.23 -1.32 -2.90
N ASP A 179 1.35 -2.37 -2.08
CA ASP A 179 0.51 -3.56 -2.12
C ASP A 179 -0.88 -3.28 -1.53
N PHE A 180 -0.93 -2.52 -0.43
CA PHE A 180 -2.18 -2.07 0.19
C PHE A 180 -2.86 -0.94 -0.59
N CYS A 181 -2.07 -0.06 -1.23
CA CYS A 181 -2.59 1.03 -2.04
C CYS A 181 -2.89 0.63 -3.49
N ALA A 182 -2.67 -0.63 -3.86
CA ALA A 182 -2.92 -1.13 -5.21
C ALA A 182 -4.35 -0.82 -5.67
N TRP A 183 -4.52 -0.76 -7.00
CA TRP A 183 -5.79 -0.37 -7.63
C TRP A 183 -6.97 -1.21 -7.15
N ASP A 184 -6.77 -2.51 -7.01
CA ASP A 184 -7.81 -3.46 -6.59
C ASP A 184 -8.14 -3.39 -5.09
N VAL A 185 -7.19 -2.96 -4.25
CA VAL A 185 -7.30 -2.96 -2.79
C VAL A 185 -7.68 -1.57 -2.28
N GLY A 186 -6.74 -0.64 -2.30
CA GLY A 186 -6.92 0.72 -1.76
C GLY A 186 -7.25 1.80 -2.80
N GLY A 187 -7.23 1.47 -4.09
CA GLY A 187 -7.65 2.34 -5.20
C GLY A 187 -6.75 3.54 -5.49
N ARG A 188 -5.61 3.67 -4.82
CA ARG A 188 -4.72 4.84 -4.98
C ARG A 188 -3.66 4.67 -6.07
N GLY A 189 -3.36 3.44 -6.50
CA GLY A 189 -2.33 3.12 -7.48
C GLY A 189 -0.91 3.43 -7.02
N HIS A 190 0.08 2.97 -7.78
CA HIS A 190 1.48 2.93 -7.33
C HIS A 190 2.22 4.27 -7.19
N ARG A 191 1.74 5.43 -7.66
CA ARG A 191 2.62 6.61 -7.74
C ARG A 191 2.01 8.00 -7.69
N LYS A 192 0.74 8.20 -7.42
CA LYS A 192 0.19 9.55 -7.37
C LYS A 192 -0.12 9.99 -5.95
N LYS A 193 0.76 10.79 -5.36
CA LYS A 193 0.52 11.45 -4.07
C LYS A 193 -0.72 12.36 -4.06
N ASN A 194 -1.22 12.77 -5.23
CA ASN A 194 -2.33 13.70 -5.42
C ASN A 194 -3.22 13.29 -6.61
N ALA A 195 -3.44 11.99 -6.86
CA ALA A 195 -4.48 11.63 -7.80
C ALA A 195 -5.82 11.94 -7.14
N GLU A 196 -6.47 13.00 -7.58
CA GLU A 196 -7.92 13.11 -7.53
C GLU A 196 -8.44 11.76 -8.00
N ALA A 197 -9.30 11.13 -7.19
CA ALA A 197 -9.92 9.88 -7.57
C ALA A 197 -10.52 10.10 -8.96
N GLU A 198 -10.05 9.35 -9.96
CA GLU A 198 -10.68 9.42 -11.29
C GLU A 198 -12.16 9.16 -11.05
N ALA A 199 -13.02 10.11 -11.43
CA ALA A 199 -14.46 10.09 -11.12
C ALA A 199 -15.14 8.77 -11.57
N ASN A 200 -14.52 8.02 -12.47
CA ASN A 200 -15.02 6.80 -13.10
C ASN A 200 -14.13 5.58 -12.83
N ARG A 201 -13.47 5.50 -11.64
CA ARG A 201 -12.72 4.29 -11.28
C ARG A 201 -13.67 3.18 -10.80
N PRO A 202 -13.35 1.91 -11.06
CA PRO A 202 -14.07 0.80 -10.43
C PRO A 202 -14.00 0.89 -8.90
N PRO A 203 -15.07 0.52 -8.17
CA PRO A 203 -15.01 0.45 -6.73
C PRO A 203 -13.95 -0.59 -6.30
N THR A 204 -13.16 -0.22 -5.30
CA THR A 204 -12.19 -1.14 -4.68
C THR A 204 -12.91 -2.25 -3.93
N ILE A 205 -12.19 -3.31 -3.58
CA ILE A 205 -12.71 -4.36 -2.71
C ILE A 205 -13.18 -3.79 -1.37
N MET A 206 -12.43 -2.84 -0.80
CA MET A 206 -12.79 -2.19 0.46
C MET A 206 -14.12 -1.43 0.36
N GLU A 207 -14.30 -0.63 -0.70
CA GLU A 207 -15.54 0.09 -0.96
C GLU A 207 -16.72 -0.84 -1.20
N HIS A 208 -16.49 -1.96 -1.88
CA HIS A 208 -17.52 -2.97 -2.17
C HIS A 208 -18.03 -3.66 -0.90
N LEU A 209 -17.11 -3.94 0.03
CA LEU A 209 -17.43 -4.55 1.33
C LEU A 209 -17.91 -3.51 2.37
N GLY A 210 -17.93 -2.23 2.02
CA GLY A 210 -18.28 -1.16 2.96
C GLY A 210 -17.23 -0.95 4.06
N ILE A 211 -15.98 -1.29 3.81
CA ILE A 211 -14.87 -1.14 4.76
C ILE A 211 -14.25 0.25 4.63
N GLY A 212 -14.16 0.99 5.73
CA GLY A 212 -13.40 2.24 5.81
C GLY A 212 -11.91 1.98 5.61
N PHE A 213 -11.32 2.48 4.52
CA PHE A 213 -9.90 2.27 4.23
C PHE A 213 -9.06 3.50 4.59
N HIS A 214 -8.13 3.34 5.54
CA HIS A 214 -7.30 4.39 6.08
C HIS A 214 -5.82 4.05 5.92
N THR A 215 -5.00 5.07 5.62
CA THR A 215 -3.55 4.92 5.58
C THR A 215 -2.91 5.76 6.67
N ALA A 216 -1.90 5.20 7.34
CA ALA A 216 -1.14 5.92 8.34
C ALA A 216 -0.40 7.11 7.73
N LEU A 217 -0.33 8.22 8.47
CA LEU A 217 0.49 9.36 8.06
C LEU A 217 1.97 8.95 8.00
N PRO A 218 2.70 9.35 6.95
CA PRO A 218 4.13 9.05 6.83
C PRO A 218 4.90 9.52 8.06
N ARG A 219 5.84 8.69 8.55
CA ARG A 219 6.72 8.96 9.70
C ARG A 219 6.02 9.01 11.07
N ASN A 220 4.82 8.46 11.20
CA ASN A 220 4.16 8.29 12.49
C ASN A 220 4.11 6.80 12.88
N ALA A 221 5.28 6.23 13.17
CA ALA A 221 5.44 4.80 13.52
C ALA A 221 4.69 4.43 14.81
N GLN A 222 4.52 5.35 15.73
CA GLN A 222 3.79 5.13 16.99
C GLN A 222 2.29 4.87 16.79
N ALA A 223 1.76 5.13 15.58
CA ALA A 223 0.35 4.90 15.26
C ALA A 223 0.02 3.42 14.94
N LYS A 224 1.03 2.53 14.79
CA LYS A 224 0.82 1.16 14.33
C LYS A 224 1.10 0.11 15.42
N PRO A 225 0.09 -0.43 16.09
CA PRO A 225 0.27 -1.52 17.06
C PRO A 225 0.79 -2.83 16.42
N VAL A 226 0.67 -2.99 15.10
CA VAL A 226 1.08 -4.19 14.37
C VAL A 226 2.61 -4.40 14.35
N GLU A 227 3.40 -3.33 14.28
CA GLU A 227 4.87 -3.42 14.29
C GLU A 227 5.38 -4.12 15.54
N ARG A 228 4.80 -3.80 16.70
CA ARG A 228 5.16 -4.46 17.97
C ARG A 228 4.82 -5.96 17.96
N LYS A 229 3.73 -6.34 17.29
CA LYS A 229 3.35 -7.75 17.15
C LYS A 229 4.32 -8.52 16.27
N PHE A 230 4.86 -7.90 15.23
CA PHE A 230 5.89 -8.53 14.40
C PHE A 230 7.23 -8.70 15.15
N LEU A 231 7.56 -7.82 16.09
CA LEU A 231 8.68 -8.05 17.00
C LEU A 231 8.45 -9.28 17.88
N ASP A 232 7.22 -9.51 18.35
CA ASP A 232 6.86 -10.74 19.07
C ASP A 232 7.05 -11.96 18.16
N VAL A 233 6.59 -11.92 16.89
CA VAL A 233 6.78 -12.99 15.88
C VAL A 233 8.28 -13.27 15.68
N LYS A 234 9.09 -12.24 15.50
CA LYS A 234 10.53 -12.38 15.36
C LYS A 234 11.15 -13.06 16.59
N GLY A 235 10.81 -12.56 17.79
CA GLY A 235 11.40 -13.02 19.05
C GLY A 235 10.99 -14.44 19.45
N GLN A 236 9.72 -14.76 19.28
CA GLN A 236 9.11 -15.99 19.80
C GLN A 236 9.02 -17.13 18.77
N PHE A 237 9.21 -16.84 17.47
CA PHE A 237 9.13 -17.81 16.40
C PHE A 237 10.36 -17.86 15.50
N SER A 238 10.70 -16.75 14.83
CA SER A 238 11.77 -16.76 13.83
C SER A 238 13.13 -17.19 14.45
N ARG A 239 13.42 -16.78 15.68
CA ARG A 239 14.65 -17.14 16.40
C ARG A 239 14.76 -18.61 16.76
N LEU A 240 13.66 -19.36 16.81
CA LEU A 240 13.67 -20.78 17.15
C LEU A 240 14.09 -21.68 15.98
N TRP A 241 14.08 -21.15 14.76
CA TRP A 241 14.47 -21.91 13.58
C TRP A 241 15.99 -21.98 13.43
N ALA A 242 16.50 -23.17 13.12
CA ALA A 242 17.93 -23.37 12.88
C ALA A 242 18.47 -22.54 11.69
N THR A 243 17.59 -22.17 10.76
CA THR A 243 17.87 -21.32 9.58
C THR A 243 17.61 -19.84 9.81
N TYR A 244 17.51 -19.40 11.07
CA TYR A 244 17.39 -17.99 11.43
C TYR A 244 18.60 -17.17 10.93
N THR A 245 18.32 -16.05 10.26
CA THR A 245 19.35 -15.22 9.61
C THR A 245 19.74 -13.98 10.40
N GLY A 246 18.98 -13.63 11.43
CA GLY A 246 19.05 -12.32 12.08
C GLY A 246 18.38 -11.22 11.24
N GLY A 247 17.91 -10.18 11.90
CA GLY A 247 17.37 -8.99 11.25
C GLY A 247 18.44 -8.04 10.72
N ASN A 248 19.66 -8.17 11.23
CA ASN A 248 20.84 -7.42 10.81
C ASN A 248 22.10 -8.30 10.87
N VAL A 249 23.23 -7.75 10.41
CA VAL A 249 24.49 -8.50 10.33
C VAL A 249 24.98 -8.95 11.70
N THR A 250 24.77 -8.15 12.75
CA THR A 250 25.19 -8.43 14.12
C THR A 250 24.37 -9.53 14.80
N GLU A 251 23.10 -9.69 14.40
CA GLU A 251 22.21 -10.74 14.95
C GLU A 251 22.38 -12.10 14.24
N LYS A 252 23.17 -12.15 13.15
CA LYS A 252 23.33 -13.36 12.34
C LYS A 252 24.05 -14.45 13.12
N PRO A 253 23.44 -15.65 13.30
CA PRO A 253 24.09 -16.75 14.01
C PRO A 253 25.32 -17.27 13.27
N GLU A 254 26.43 -17.45 13.98
CA GLU A 254 27.69 -18.00 13.40
C GLU A 254 27.49 -19.41 12.84
N CYS A 255 26.62 -20.21 13.48
CA CYS A 255 26.34 -21.59 13.06
C CYS A 255 25.54 -21.69 11.75
N LEU A 256 24.92 -20.60 11.28
CA LEU A 256 24.02 -20.62 10.11
C LEU A 256 24.68 -21.24 8.87
N LYS A 257 25.94 -20.90 8.56
CA LYS A 257 26.66 -21.48 7.41
C LYS A 257 26.78 -23.00 7.50
N LYS A 258 26.96 -23.55 8.70
CA LYS A 258 27.06 -25.00 8.94
C LYS A 258 25.68 -25.67 8.77
N VAL A 259 24.65 -25.05 9.32
CA VAL A 259 23.26 -25.51 9.21
C VAL A 259 22.84 -25.56 7.75
N LEU A 260 23.09 -24.52 6.96
CA LEU A 260 22.72 -24.46 5.55
C LEU A 260 23.47 -25.47 4.67
N LYS A 261 24.60 -26.00 5.11
CA LYS A 261 25.38 -27.05 4.38
C LYS A 261 25.01 -28.47 4.76
N LYS A 262 24.69 -28.72 6.04
CA LYS A 262 24.55 -30.09 6.59
C LYS A 262 23.27 -30.28 7.41
N GLY A 263 22.54 -29.21 7.72
CA GLY A 263 21.32 -29.27 8.50
C GLY A 263 20.06 -29.33 7.63
N HIS A 264 18.93 -29.54 8.30
CA HIS A 264 17.61 -29.44 7.68
C HIS A 264 17.27 -27.96 7.42
N VAL A 265 16.88 -27.64 6.19
CA VAL A 265 16.28 -26.36 5.81
C VAL A 265 14.80 -26.62 5.58
N PRO A 266 13.90 -25.96 6.34
CA PRO A 266 12.48 -26.22 6.18
C PRO A 266 12.03 -25.85 4.78
N THR A 267 11.11 -26.62 4.20
CA THR A 267 10.42 -26.24 2.98
C THR A 267 9.43 -25.10 3.25
N ASP A 268 9.02 -24.42 2.20
CA ASP A 268 8.00 -23.36 2.32
C ASP A 268 6.70 -23.92 2.92
N ALA A 269 6.28 -25.10 2.51
CA ALA A 269 5.07 -25.73 3.03
C ALA A 269 5.14 -26.01 4.55
N GLU A 270 6.25 -26.63 5.00
CA GLU A 270 6.49 -26.87 6.46
C GLU A 270 6.48 -25.57 7.25
N PHE A 271 7.11 -24.52 6.70
CA PHE A 271 7.17 -23.23 7.38
C PHE A 271 5.81 -22.53 7.43
N ILE A 272 5.04 -22.57 6.34
CA ILE A 272 3.67 -21.98 6.27
C ILE A 272 2.74 -22.69 7.27
N GLU A 273 2.79 -24.02 7.35
CA GLU A 273 2.01 -24.80 8.31
C GLU A 273 2.38 -24.44 9.76
N ALA A 274 3.69 -24.29 10.04
CA ALA A 274 4.17 -23.88 11.34
C ALA A 274 3.70 -22.46 11.71
N VAL A 275 3.70 -21.52 10.77
CA VAL A 275 3.17 -20.16 10.97
C VAL A 275 1.67 -20.20 11.29
N ASP A 276 0.91 -21.01 10.57
CA ASP A 276 -0.54 -21.17 10.81
C ASP A 276 -0.82 -21.69 12.22
N THR A 277 -0.13 -22.75 12.59
CA THR A 277 -0.22 -23.36 13.92
C THR A 277 0.17 -22.38 15.03
N LEU A 278 1.26 -21.65 14.83
CA LEU A 278 1.74 -20.65 15.78
C LEU A 278 0.70 -19.54 16.00
N ILE A 279 0.18 -18.97 14.92
CA ILE A 279 -0.79 -17.86 15.03
C ILE A 279 -2.04 -18.32 15.76
N ARG A 280 -2.63 -19.46 15.36
CA ARG A 280 -3.87 -19.98 15.94
C ARG A 280 -3.69 -20.48 17.36
N GLY A 281 -2.71 -21.35 17.57
CA GLY A 281 -2.54 -22.10 18.82
C GLY A 281 -1.69 -21.39 19.87
N PHE A 282 -0.88 -20.42 19.48
CA PHE A 282 0.02 -19.74 20.40
C PHE A 282 -0.25 -18.24 20.50
N TYR A 283 -0.17 -17.48 19.38
CA TYR A 283 -0.31 -16.01 19.45
C TYR A 283 -1.67 -15.55 19.88
N ASN A 284 -2.72 -16.06 19.26
CA ASN A 284 -4.09 -15.66 19.59
C ASN A 284 -4.52 -16.14 20.98
N MET A 285 -3.89 -17.22 21.48
CA MET A 285 -4.15 -17.79 22.81
C MET A 285 -3.30 -17.18 23.94
N GLN A 286 -2.41 -16.23 23.63
CA GLN A 286 -1.61 -15.56 24.67
C GLN A 286 -2.47 -14.64 25.54
N PRO A 287 -2.03 -14.38 26.79
CA PRO A 287 -2.62 -13.36 27.63
C PRO A 287 -2.69 -12.01 26.95
N TYR A 288 -3.78 -11.30 27.10
CA TYR A 288 -3.92 -9.97 26.56
C TYR A 288 -2.95 -9.00 27.24
N SER A 289 -2.07 -8.39 26.46
CA SER A 289 -1.07 -7.41 26.90
C SER A 289 -1.35 -6.00 26.36
N GLY A 290 -2.56 -5.75 25.87
CA GLY A 290 -2.95 -4.47 25.28
C GLY A 290 -3.18 -3.36 26.31
N PRO A 291 -3.55 -2.15 25.83
CA PRO A 291 -3.65 -0.96 26.66
C PRO A 291 -4.80 -0.97 27.67
N VAL A 292 -5.84 -1.78 27.45
CA VAL A 292 -7.01 -1.83 28.34
C VAL A 292 -6.75 -2.76 29.52
N ALA A 293 -6.49 -2.19 30.69
CA ALA A 293 -6.06 -2.92 31.88
C ALA A 293 -7.10 -3.94 32.35
N ALA A 294 -8.39 -3.65 32.23
CA ALA A 294 -9.48 -4.53 32.65
C ALA A 294 -9.50 -5.88 31.91
N ASP A 295 -8.94 -5.94 30.71
CA ASP A 295 -8.94 -7.15 29.86
C ASP A 295 -7.69 -8.02 30.05
N ARG A 296 -6.67 -7.57 30.79
CA ARG A 296 -5.39 -8.28 30.97
C ARG A 296 -5.51 -9.62 31.70
N LYS A 297 -6.63 -9.89 32.31
CA LYS A 297 -6.94 -11.19 32.97
C LYS A 297 -7.41 -12.27 32.00
N TYR A 298 -7.63 -11.94 30.73
CA TYR A 298 -8.12 -12.85 29.71
C TYR A 298 -7.07 -13.12 28.65
N ILE A 299 -7.23 -14.17 27.88
CA ILE A 299 -6.46 -14.40 26.65
C ILE A 299 -7.01 -13.51 25.52
N ARG A 300 -6.19 -13.25 24.49
CA ARG A 300 -6.56 -12.37 23.38
C ARG A 300 -7.81 -12.83 22.63
N GLU A 301 -7.97 -14.14 22.43
CA GLU A 301 -9.16 -14.72 21.77
C GLU A 301 -10.44 -14.47 22.55
N ASP A 302 -10.39 -14.60 23.88
CA ASP A 302 -11.54 -14.29 24.74
C ASP A 302 -11.87 -12.80 24.73
N VAL A 303 -10.85 -11.92 24.74
CA VAL A 303 -11.05 -10.47 24.60
C VAL A 303 -11.74 -10.16 23.29
N TYR A 304 -11.27 -10.79 22.19
CA TYR A 304 -11.88 -10.62 20.88
C TYR A 304 -13.37 -11.01 20.91
N ALA A 305 -13.70 -12.18 21.43
CA ALA A 305 -15.07 -12.67 21.49
C ALA A 305 -15.97 -11.79 22.38
N MET A 306 -15.49 -11.41 23.57
CA MET A 306 -16.26 -10.60 24.53
C MET A 306 -16.49 -9.15 24.05
N ARG A 307 -15.57 -8.61 23.25
CA ARG A 307 -15.64 -7.22 22.78
C ARG A 307 -16.17 -7.08 21.34
N MET A 308 -16.63 -8.18 20.75
CA MET A 308 -17.18 -8.18 19.38
C MET A 308 -18.47 -7.36 19.26
N GLY A 309 -19.33 -7.38 20.27
CA GLY A 309 -20.64 -6.71 20.21
C GLY A 309 -21.49 -7.22 19.04
N GLU A 310 -22.22 -6.30 18.42
CA GLU A 310 -23.07 -6.57 17.23
C GLU A 310 -22.32 -6.41 15.89
N LEU A 311 -21.00 -6.17 15.93
CA LEU A 311 -20.21 -5.80 14.75
C LEU A 311 -19.81 -6.99 13.87
N ARG A 312 -20.29 -8.19 14.14
CA ARG A 312 -19.99 -9.34 13.28
C ARG A 312 -20.88 -9.32 12.04
N LYS A 313 -20.38 -8.76 10.94
CA LYS A 313 -21.03 -8.83 9.62
C LYS A 313 -20.48 -10.04 8.86
N PRO A 314 -21.25 -11.12 8.68
CA PRO A 314 -20.79 -12.25 7.88
C PRO A 314 -20.69 -11.83 6.40
N ALA A 315 -19.67 -12.29 5.71
CA ALA A 315 -19.55 -12.09 4.28
C ALA A 315 -20.49 -13.04 3.53
N THR A 316 -21.10 -12.53 2.47
CA THR A 316 -21.87 -13.37 1.54
C THR A 316 -20.94 -14.16 0.62
N PRO A 317 -21.39 -15.27 0.03
CA PRO A 317 -20.60 -15.99 -0.99
C PRO A 317 -20.20 -15.09 -2.16
N GLU A 318 -21.00 -14.09 -2.49
CA GLU A 318 -20.72 -13.11 -3.53
C GLU A 318 -19.58 -12.17 -3.14
N ASP A 319 -19.58 -11.66 -1.91
CA ASP A 319 -18.48 -10.84 -1.38
C ASP A 319 -17.15 -11.61 -1.46
N LEU A 320 -17.15 -12.88 -1.04
CA LEU A 320 -15.97 -13.73 -1.05
C LEU A 320 -15.46 -14.03 -2.47
N ARG A 321 -16.37 -14.19 -3.42
CA ARG A 321 -16.02 -14.35 -4.83
C ARG A 321 -15.43 -13.06 -5.40
N LEU A 322 -16.05 -11.93 -5.12
CA LEU A 322 -15.56 -10.61 -5.57
C LEU A 322 -14.16 -10.29 -5.05
N MET A 323 -13.82 -10.74 -3.85
CA MET A 323 -12.48 -10.56 -3.27
C MET A 323 -11.38 -11.31 -4.03
N MET A 324 -11.70 -12.37 -4.74
CA MET A 324 -10.75 -13.13 -5.55
C MET A 324 -10.58 -12.54 -6.94
N MET A 325 -11.48 -11.67 -7.36
CA MET A 325 -11.45 -11.07 -8.68
C MET A 325 -10.50 -9.88 -8.74
N ARG A 326 -9.73 -9.84 -9.81
CA ARG A 326 -8.94 -8.66 -10.17
C ARG A 326 -9.73 -7.75 -11.08
N THR A 327 -9.47 -6.46 -10.96
CA THR A 327 -10.15 -5.44 -11.76
C THR A 327 -9.16 -4.81 -12.73
N THR A 328 -9.53 -4.73 -14.01
CA THR A 328 -8.73 -4.01 -15.00
C THR A 328 -8.96 -2.50 -14.86
N ARG A 329 -8.02 -1.72 -15.41
CA ARG A 329 -8.30 -0.30 -15.67
C ARG A 329 -9.44 -0.19 -16.70
N PRO A 330 -10.18 0.93 -16.71
CA PRO A 330 -11.13 1.20 -17.79
C PRO A 330 -10.46 1.05 -19.16
N GLN A 331 -11.10 0.30 -20.03
CA GLN A 331 -10.65 0.05 -21.40
C GLN A 331 -11.76 0.28 -22.40
N THR A 332 -11.42 0.65 -23.62
CA THR A 332 -12.39 0.77 -24.71
C THR A 332 -12.61 -0.60 -25.33
N VAL A 333 -13.87 -1.00 -25.49
CA VAL A 333 -14.24 -2.25 -26.16
C VAL A 333 -13.78 -2.22 -27.62
N GLY A 334 -12.86 -3.12 -27.95
CA GLY A 334 -12.27 -3.23 -29.28
C GLY A 334 -13.07 -4.14 -30.22
N GLN A 335 -12.50 -4.44 -31.39
CA GLN A 335 -13.11 -5.37 -32.37
C GLN A 335 -13.17 -6.82 -31.82
N ARG A 336 -12.33 -7.16 -30.87
CA ARG A 336 -12.24 -8.46 -30.22
C ARG A 336 -12.64 -8.37 -28.73
N GLY A 337 -13.61 -7.50 -28.44
CA GLY A 337 -14.17 -7.34 -27.10
C GLY A 337 -13.23 -6.66 -26.11
N VAL A 338 -13.14 -7.23 -24.92
CA VAL A 338 -12.29 -6.77 -23.82
C VAL A 338 -11.08 -7.69 -23.65
N LYS A 339 -9.98 -7.10 -23.14
CA LYS A 339 -8.70 -7.80 -22.96
C LYS A 339 -8.31 -7.84 -21.51
N VAL A 340 -7.84 -9.01 -21.06
CA VAL A 340 -7.26 -9.21 -19.75
C VAL A 340 -5.83 -9.72 -19.91
N LYS A 341 -4.86 -9.12 -19.23
CA LYS A 341 -3.45 -9.55 -19.27
C LYS A 341 -3.15 -10.42 -18.06
N VAL A 342 -2.82 -11.68 -18.29
CA VAL A 342 -2.44 -12.65 -17.26
C VAL A 342 -1.11 -13.30 -17.65
N GLY A 343 -0.13 -13.32 -16.76
CA GLY A 343 1.17 -13.93 -17.03
C GLY A 343 1.91 -13.39 -18.27
N GLY A 344 1.64 -12.14 -18.68
CA GLY A 344 2.21 -11.55 -19.89
C GLY A 344 1.38 -11.80 -21.17
N VAL A 345 0.40 -12.69 -21.14
CA VAL A 345 -0.48 -13.04 -22.27
C VAL A 345 -1.78 -12.24 -22.18
N TYR A 346 -2.29 -11.80 -23.34
CA TYR A 346 -3.60 -11.17 -23.45
C TYR A 346 -4.67 -12.21 -23.77
N LEU A 347 -5.69 -12.30 -22.91
CA LEU A 347 -6.90 -13.08 -23.12
C LEU A 347 -8.00 -12.15 -23.60
N GLU A 348 -8.81 -12.61 -24.56
CA GLU A 348 -9.87 -11.82 -25.18
C GLU A 348 -11.23 -12.43 -24.89
N TYR A 349 -12.18 -11.58 -24.49
CA TYR A 349 -13.51 -11.99 -24.06
C TYR A 349 -14.55 -11.19 -24.82
N PHE A 350 -15.46 -11.88 -25.52
CA PHE A 350 -16.52 -11.22 -26.27
C PHE A 350 -17.65 -12.18 -26.65
N THR A 351 -18.81 -11.60 -26.91
CA THR A 351 -19.93 -12.21 -27.64
C THR A 351 -20.38 -11.26 -28.75
N GLN A 352 -21.14 -11.74 -29.74
CA GLN A 352 -21.64 -10.88 -30.81
C GLN A 352 -22.58 -9.79 -30.27
N ASP A 353 -23.43 -10.13 -29.29
CA ASP A 353 -24.36 -9.17 -28.68
C ASP A 353 -23.66 -8.10 -27.89
N PHE A 354 -22.64 -8.48 -27.11
CA PHE A 354 -21.82 -7.52 -26.39
C PHE A 354 -21.07 -6.56 -27.35
N LEU A 355 -20.46 -7.07 -28.41
CA LEU A 355 -19.81 -6.23 -29.42
C LEU A 355 -20.81 -5.29 -30.09
N TRP A 356 -22.04 -5.76 -30.38
CA TRP A 356 -23.06 -4.96 -30.99
C TRP A 356 -23.44 -3.74 -30.14
N GLU A 357 -23.58 -3.91 -28.84
CA GLU A 357 -24.07 -2.86 -27.94
C GLU A 357 -22.96 -1.98 -27.38
N TRP A 358 -21.76 -2.56 -27.13
CA TRP A 358 -20.72 -1.94 -26.32
C TRP A 358 -19.45 -1.59 -27.10
N GLN A 359 -19.29 -1.94 -28.36
CA GLN A 359 -18.11 -1.60 -29.14
C GLN A 359 -17.85 -0.08 -29.13
N LYS A 360 -16.58 0.32 -28.91
CA LYS A 360 -16.10 1.69 -28.74
C LYS A 360 -16.54 2.41 -27.45
N LYS A 361 -17.36 1.77 -26.59
CA LYS A 361 -17.67 2.30 -25.26
C LYS A 361 -16.59 1.90 -24.25
N LYS A 362 -16.49 2.66 -23.14
CA LYS A 362 -15.55 2.37 -22.05
C LYS A 362 -16.21 1.45 -21.03
N VAL A 363 -15.47 0.40 -20.65
CA VAL A 363 -15.88 -0.57 -19.64
C VAL A 363 -14.67 -0.95 -18.80
N TYR A 364 -14.88 -1.53 -17.63
CA TYR A 364 -13.85 -2.26 -16.91
C TYR A 364 -14.27 -3.71 -16.68
N VAL A 365 -13.28 -4.57 -16.44
CA VAL A 365 -13.50 -6.01 -16.36
C VAL A 365 -13.02 -6.50 -15.02
N ARG A 366 -13.80 -7.35 -14.38
CA ARG A 366 -13.39 -8.18 -13.26
C ARG A 366 -13.20 -9.62 -13.71
N TYR A 367 -12.14 -10.25 -13.28
CA TYR A 367 -11.82 -11.63 -13.64
C TYR A 367 -11.17 -12.34 -12.46
N ASP A 368 -11.41 -13.64 -12.37
CA ASP A 368 -10.77 -14.52 -11.40
C ASP A 368 -9.49 -15.08 -12.04
N PRO A 369 -8.29 -14.83 -11.45
CA PRO A 369 -7.04 -15.37 -12.00
C PRO A 369 -6.97 -16.90 -12.04
N ASP A 370 -7.72 -17.59 -11.19
CA ASP A 370 -7.77 -19.05 -11.10
C ASP A 370 -8.85 -19.66 -12.01
N HIS A 371 -9.78 -18.81 -12.53
CA HIS A 371 -10.91 -19.21 -13.39
C HIS A 371 -11.03 -18.24 -14.56
N LEU A 372 -10.19 -18.43 -15.57
CA LEU A 372 -10.05 -17.54 -16.73
C LEU A 372 -11.03 -17.84 -17.87
N GLU A 373 -11.93 -18.82 -17.72
CA GLU A 373 -12.93 -19.21 -18.73
C GLU A 373 -13.94 -18.10 -19.01
N LYS A 374 -14.09 -17.17 -18.06
CA LYS A 374 -15.04 -16.08 -18.15
C LYS A 374 -14.57 -14.83 -17.42
N CYS A 375 -15.14 -13.69 -17.79
CA CYS A 375 -14.96 -12.44 -17.09
C CYS A 375 -16.29 -11.69 -16.92
N TYR A 376 -16.28 -10.69 -16.06
CA TYR A 376 -17.46 -9.88 -15.72
C TYR A 376 -17.22 -8.44 -16.13
N VAL A 377 -18.11 -7.89 -16.95
CA VAL A 377 -17.98 -6.54 -17.50
C VAL A 377 -18.88 -5.58 -16.75
N TYR A 378 -18.32 -4.41 -16.48
CA TYR A 378 -19.01 -3.33 -15.77
C TYR A 378 -18.88 -2.03 -16.54
N ASP A 379 -19.96 -1.24 -16.48
CA ASP A 379 -19.99 0.11 -17.02
C ASP A 379 -19.11 1.05 -16.16
N THR A 380 -18.38 1.95 -16.80
CA THR A 380 -17.64 3.01 -16.10
C THR A 380 -18.55 4.05 -15.49
N ASP A 381 -19.77 4.22 -16.02
CA ASP A 381 -20.76 5.16 -15.53
C ASP A 381 -21.68 4.46 -14.51
N GLY A 382 -21.40 4.66 -13.22
CA GLY A 382 -22.18 4.10 -12.11
C GLY A 382 -21.80 2.68 -11.69
N ASN A 383 -20.73 2.11 -12.22
CA ASN A 383 -20.19 0.79 -11.82
C ASN A 383 -21.24 -0.35 -11.92
N ARG A 384 -22.16 -0.25 -12.88
CA ARG A 384 -23.21 -1.22 -13.07
C ARG A 384 -22.70 -2.46 -13.79
N PHE A 385 -23.06 -3.64 -13.30
CA PHE A 385 -22.83 -4.90 -14.00
C PHE A 385 -23.57 -4.92 -15.35
N ILE A 386 -22.84 -5.27 -16.41
CA ILE A 386 -23.37 -5.37 -17.79
C ILE A 386 -23.66 -6.83 -18.10
N CYS A 387 -22.64 -7.66 -18.15
CA CYS A 387 -22.75 -9.07 -18.53
C CYS A 387 -21.52 -9.88 -18.12
N GLU A 388 -21.67 -11.18 -18.19
CA GLU A 388 -20.59 -12.15 -18.16
C GLU A 388 -20.16 -12.46 -19.60
N LEU A 389 -18.85 -12.50 -19.86
CA LEU A 389 -18.30 -12.84 -21.17
C LEU A 389 -17.43 -14.09 -21.07
N PRO A 390 -17.61 -15.06 -21.96
CA PRO A 390 -16.72 -16.21 -22.06
C PRO A 390 -15.41 -15.82 -22.73
N LEU A 391 -14.34 -16.55 -22.39
CA LEU A 391 -13.11 -16.53 -23.14
C LEU A 391 -13.38 -17.02 -24.56
N ASP A 392 -13.13 -16.19 -25.55
CA ASP A 392 -13.37 -16.55 -26.94
C ASP A 392 -12.07 -16.59 -27.73
N GLN A 393 -11.66 -17.77 -28.09
CA GLN A 393 -10.45 -18.03 -28.88
C GLN A 393 -10.72 -18.35 -30.36
N ARG A 394 -11.99 -18.41 -30.79
CA ARG A 394 -12.37 -18.77 -32.16
C ARG A 394 -11.76 -17.88 -33.23
N LEU A 395 -11.41 -16.66 -32.90
CA LEU A 395 -10.73 -15.73 -33.81
C LEU A 395 -9.21 -15.68 -33.62
N THR A 396 -8.64 -16.55 -32.76
CA THR A 396 -7.20 -16.70 -32.57
C THR A 396 -6.76 -18.04 -33.12
N MET A 397 -6.03 -18.03 -34.21
CA MET A 397 -5.63 -19.25 -34.92
C MET A 397 -4.12 -19.36 -35.00
N GLU A 398 -3.61 -20.57 -34.87
CA GLU A 398 -2.25 -20.91 -35.22
C GLU A 398 -2.08 -20.96 -36.75
N TRP A 399 -0.83 -20.82 -37.22
CA TRP A 399 -0.53 -20.90 -38.67
C TRP A 399 -0.90 -22.23 -39.29
N GLY A 400 -1.04 -23.31 -38.48
CA GLY A 400 -1.44 -24.64 -38.89
C GLY A 400 -2.91 -24.98 -38.61
N ALA A 401 -3.77 -23.97 -38.44
CA ALA A 401 -5.19 -24.17 -38.17
C ALA A 401 -5.88 -25.05 -39.21
N THR A 402 -6.77 -25.91 -38.73
CA THR A 402 -7.55 -26.81 -39.59
C THR A 402 -8.57 -26.04 -40.43
N GLY A 403 -8.96 -26.62 -41.56
CA GLY A 403 -10.00 -26.04 -42.43
C GLY A 403 -11.34 -25.85 -41.71
N GLU A 404 -11.64 -26.65 -40.68
CA GLU A 404 -12.85 -26.56 -39.88
C GLU A 404 -12.83 -25.33 -38.93
N GLU A 405 -11.72 -25.08 -38.24
CA GLU A 405 -11.52 -23.91 -37.41
C GLU A 405 -11.59 -22.59 -38.22
N VAL A 406 -10.98 -22.59 -39.40
CA VAL A 406 -11.05 -21.46 -40.34
C VAL A 406 -12.50 -21.22 -40.79
N ALA A 407 -13.25 -22.31 -41.09
CA ALA A 407 -14.63 -22.23 -41.51
C ALA A 407 -15.56 -21.72 -40.40
N GLU A 408 -15.31 -22.11 -39.15
CA GLU A 408 -16.05 -21.63 -37.98
C GLU A 408 -15.84 -20.11 -37.74
N ALA A 409 -14.60 -19.66 -37.73
CA ALA A 409 -14.28 -18.25 -37.63
C ALA A 409 -14.88 -17.41 -38.77
N ALA A 410 -14.81 -17.95 -40.00
CA ALA A 410 -15.42 -17.28 -41.15
C ALA A 410 -16.94 -17.20 -41.04
N ARG A 411 -17.59 -18.25 -40.51
CA ARG A 411 -19.05 -18.22 -40.21
C ARG A 411 -19.38 -17.15 -39.19
N TYR A 412 -18.63 -17.04 -38.12
CA TYR A 412 -18.82 -16.03 -37.08
C TYR A 412 -18.72 -14.60 -37.63
N VAL A 413 -17.67 -14.29 -38.41
CA VAL A 413 -17.50 -13.00 -39.06
C VAL A 413 -18.62 -12.69 -40.05
N ARG A 414 -19.07 -13.69 -40.84
CA ARG A 414 -20.19 -13.51 -41.77
C ARG A 414 -21.49 -13.21 -41.05
N GLN A 415 -21.79 -13.87 -39.92
CA GLN A 415 -22.98 -13.61 -39.12
C GLN A 415 -23.02 -12.18 -38.62
N TYR A 416 -21.91 -11.70 -38.04
CA TYR A 416 -21.83 -10.31 -37.58
C TYR A 416 -21.99 -9.30 -38.70
N THR A 417 -21.34 -9.54 -39.85
CA THR A 417 -21.47 -8.71 -41.06
C THR A 417 -22.89 -8.71 -41.61
N LYS A 418 -23.57 -9.85 -41.64
CA LYS A 418 -24.94 -9.98 -42.06
C LYS A 418 -25.88 -9.18 -41.19
N ARG A 419 -25.80 -9.32 -39.87
CA ARG A 419 -26.55 -8.54 -38.87
C ARG A 419 -26.36 -7.04 -39.08
N THR A 420 -25.13 -6.60 -39.32
CA THR A 420 -24.82 -5.20 -39.58
C THR A 420 -25.48 -4.68 -40.83
N LYS A 421 -25.45 -5.47 -41.93
CA LYS A 421 -26.11 -5.11 -43.19
C LYS A 421 -27.62 -5.01 -43.03
N GLU A 422 -28.24 -5.99 -42.38
CA GLU A 422 -29.70 -6.00 -42.10
C GLU A 422 -30.14 -4.78 -41.27
N ALA A 423 -29.38 -4.45 -40.20
CA ALA A 423 -29.67 -3.28 -39.40
C ALA A 423 -29.46 -1.97 -40.16
N THR A 424 -28.47 -1.91 -41.06
CA THR A 424 -28.23 -0.75 -41.92
C THR A 424 -29.38 -0.58 -42.92
N GLU A 425 -29.86 -1.66 -43.52
CA GLU A 425 -30.97 -1.63 -44.44
C GLU A 425 -32.27 -1.20 -43.77
N ALA A 426 -32.52 -1.73 -42.55
CA ALA A 426 -33.70 -1.34 -41.76
C ALA A 426 -33.68 0.14 -41.33
N ALA A 427 -32.50 0.75 -41.19
CA ALA A 427 -32.34 2.16 -40.86
C ALA A 427 -32.44 3.10 -42.07
N ARG A 428 -32.42 2.57 -43.30
CA ARG A 428 -32.55 3.37 -44.50
C ARG A 428 -33.99 3.86 -44.68
N VAL A 429 -34.13 5.11 -45.11
CA VAL A 429 -35.44 5.67 -45.48
C VAL A 429 -35.71 5.29 -46.94
N PRO A 430 -36.83 4.62 -47.22
CA PRO A 430 -37.19 4.27 -48.60
C PRO A 430 -37.25 5.50 -49.50
N GLY A 431 -36.59 5.43 -50.66
CA GLY A 431 -36.56 6.53 -51.62
C GLY A 431 -35.55 7.65 -51.30
N LEU A 432 -34.85 7.57 -50.20
CA LEU A 432 -33.77 8.53 -49.85
C LEU A 432 -32.41 7.97 -50.27
N ASP A 433 -32.02 8.29 -51.50
CA ASP A 433 -30.72 7.95 -52.05
C ASP A 433 -29.81 9.19 -52.17
N GLN A 434 -28.58 9.01 -52.66
CA GLN A 434 -27.65 10.12 -52.83
C GLN A 434 -28.14 11.17 -53.82
N GLN A 435 -28.92 10.74 -54.81
CA GLN A 435 -29.49 11.66 -55.79
C GLN A 435 -30.58 12.52 -55.15
N ALA A 436 -31.48 11.95 -54.40
CA ALA A 436 -32.52 12.67 -53.66
C ALA A 436 -31.92 13.68 -52.67
N LEU A 437 -30.84 13.28 -51.95
CA LEU A 437 -30.14 14.21 -51.06
C LEU A 437 -29.47 15.37 -51.83
N MET A 438 -28.92 15.11 -53.01
CA MET A 438 -28.33 16.15 -53.84
C MET A 438 -29.41 17.09 -54.36
N GLU A 439 -30.55 16.57 -54.87
CA GLU A 439 -31.67 17.34 -55.33
C GLU A 439 -32.23 18.27 -54.24
N ASN A 440 -32.39 17.76 -53.02
CA ASN A 440 -32.79 18.58 -51.87
C ASN A 440 -31.76 19.70 -51.57
N ARG A 441 -30.49 19.39 -51.61
CA ARG A 441 -29.42 20.39 -51.42
C ARG A 441 -29.45 21.47 -52.50
N LEU A 442 -29.63 21.06 -53.75
CA LEU A 442 -29.75 22.01 -54.87
C LEU A 442 -31.04 22.87 -54.77
N ALA A 443 -32.16 22.28 -54.34
CA ALA A 443 -33.39 23.05 -54.13
C ALA A 443 -33.19 24.14 -53.06
N VAL A 444 -32.57 23.80 -51.92
CA VAL A 444 -32.24 24.78 -50.86
C VAL A 444 -31.27 25.85 -51.36
N ALA A 445 -30.29 25.44 -52.14
CA ALA A 445 -29.31 26.41 -52.72
C ALA A 445 -29.99 27.38 -53.67
N ARG A 446 -30.93 26.92 -54.54
CA ARG A 446 -31.72 27.78 -55.41
C ARG A 446 -32.59 28.76 -54.60
N GLN A 447 -33.29 28.30 -53.60
CA GLN A 447 -34.05 29.20 -52.72
C GLN A 447 -33.20 30.28 -52.06
N ARG A 448 -31.98 29.95 -51.64
CA ARG A 448 -31.05 30.93 -51.08
C ARG A 448 -30.53 31.92 -52.13
N MET A 449 -30.34 31.48 -53.36
CA MET A 449 -29.95 32.36 -54.46
C MET A 449 -31.10 33.31 -54.82
N ASP A 450 -32.32 32.82 -54.90
CA ASP A 450 -33.52 33.63 -55.23
C ASP A 450 -33.84 34.66 -54.11
N GLY A 451 -33.53 34.35 -52.87
CA GLY A 451 -33.67 35.26 -51.72
C GLY A 451 -32.48 36.16 -51.42
N TYR A 452 -31.39 36.03 -52.20
CA TYR A 452 -30.18 36.82 -51.98
C TYR A 452 -30.22 38.18 -52.66
N THR A 453 -30.35 39.24 -51.84
CA THR A 453 -30.16 40.60 -52.31
C THR A 453 -28.67 40.96 -52.10
N PRO A 454 -27.86 41.23 -53.17
CA PRO A 454 -26.47 41.56 -52.99
C PRO A 454 -26.35 42.84 -52.16
N VAL A 455 -25.52 42.81 -51.12
CA VAL A 455 -25.18 44.02 -50.36
C VAL A 455 -24.41 44.93 -51.30
N SER A 456 -25.00 46.09 -51.63
CA SER A 456 -24.33 47.11 -52.40
C SER A 456 -23.09 47.59 -51.67
N TYR A 457 -21.90 47.41 -52.25
CA TYR A 457 -20.59 47.83 -51.71
C TYR A 457 -20.36 49.36 -51.65
N THR A 458 -21.42 50.15 -51.78
CA THR A 458 -21.33 51.59 -51.77
C THR A 458 -21.11 52.23 -50.40
N HIS A 459 -21.14 51.46 -49.30
CA HIS A 459 -20.90 51.96 -47.94
C HIS A 459 -19.54 51.55 -47.29
N LEU A 460 -18.63 50.96 -48.03
CA LEU A 460 -17.27 50.62 -47.52
C LEU A 460 -16.18 51.60 -47.96
N ARG A 461 -16.55 52.83 -48.32
CA ARG A 461 -15.58 53.93 -48.49
C ARG A 461 -16.12 55.17 -47.76
N ALA A 462 -15.83 55.22 -46.50
CA ALA A 462 -15.70 56.44 -45.68
C ALA A 462 -14.73 56.11 -44.51
#